data_02366c2ace9d4cf0f86301c4052f4756
#
_entry.id   02366c2ace9d4cf0f86301c4052f4756
#
_cell.length_a   1.000
_cell.length_b   1.000
_cell.length_c   1.000
_cell.angle_alpha   90.00
_cell.angle_beta   90.00
_cell.angle_gamma   90.00
#
_symmetry.space_group_name_H-M   'P 1'
#
loop_
_entity.id
_entity.type
_entity.pdbx_description
1 polymer ?
#
loop_
_entity_poly.entity_id
_entity_poly.type
_entity_poly.pdbx_seq_one_letter_code
_entity_poly.pdbx_strand_id
1 'polypeptide(L)'
;MKYLLVTITLMMANTMNSQDKPTLIYVGDPMCSWCYGFGHEIEDVITELGEDVQLEMVMGGLRPYDTQTMSNLKDFLTDHWNDVHEASGQPFQYGILDTELIYDTEPSCRAVMIVRELQPSTVMAYFHKVQTAFYAENKNPHLTNTYADIAVSMSIDRETFVNKFESKEYKAGIKNDFLRAYQLEVRSFPTVLLSAKGKTKVVSAGYSKAEKVVTNIKKIIGD
;
A
#
# COMPACT_ATOMS: atom_id res chain seq x y z
N MET A 1 -40.12 1.04 -56.87
CA MET A 1 -39.89 0.71 -55.43
C MET A 1 -38.40 0.42 -55.26
N LYS A 2 -37.66 1.37 -54.65
CA LYS A 2 -36.21 1.18 -54.38
C LYS A 2 -36.08 0.78 -52.90
N TYR A 3 -35.59 -0.44 -52.64
CA TYR A 3 -35.29 -0.88 -51.26
C TYR A 3 -33.93 -0.34 -50.86
N LEU A 4 -33.94 0.47 -49.82
CA LEU A 4 -32.72 1.00 -49.14
C LEU A 4 -32.26 -0.04 -48.15
N LEU A 5 -31.15 -0.70 -48.41
CA LEU A 5 -30.45 -1.62 -47.47
C LEU A 5 -29.68 -0.75 -46.48
N VAL A 6 -30.16 -0.68 -45.23
CA VAL A 6 -29.43 -0.09 -44.10
C VAL A 6 -28.52 -1.17 -43.53
N THR A 7 -27.23 -1.07 -43.79
CA THR A 7 -26.20 -1.90 -43.15
C THR A 7 -25.92 -1.36 -41.76
N ILE A 8 -26.40 -2.06 -40.73
CA ILE A 8 -26.06 -1.76 -39.32
C ILE A 8 -24.68 -2.39 -39.03
N THR A 9 -23.66 -1.56 -39.01
CA THR A 9 -22.32 -1.97 -38.56
C THR A 9 -22.35 -2.06 -37.02
N LEU A 10 -22.40 -3.29 -36.50
CA LEU A 10 -22.32 -3.56 -35.07
C LEU A 10 -20.85 -3.35 -34.63
N MET A 11 -20.55 -2.23 -33.99
CA MET A 11 -19.29 -2.05 -33.28
C MET A 11 -19.30 -2.99 -32.06
N MET A 12 -18.59 -4.10 -32.15
CA MET A 12 -18.28 -4.92 -30.99
C MET A 12 -17.27 -4.14 -30.12
N ALA A 13 -17.77 -3.48 -29.10
CA ALA A 13 -16.95 -3.02 -27.99
C ALA A 13 -16.40 -4.29 -27.31
N ASN A 14 -15.10 -4.51 -27.42
CA ASN A 14 -14.40 -5.56 -26.70
C ASN A 14 -14.39 -5.19 -25.20
N THR A 15 -15.43 -5.60 -24.47
CA THR A 15 -15.42 -5.51 -23.00
C THR A 15 -14.43 -6.56 -22.52
N MET A 16 -13.21 -6.15 -22.19
CA MET A 16 -12.27 -7.00 -21.47
C MET A 16 -12.94 -7.52 -20.20
N ASN A 17 -13.02 -8.85 -20.09
CA ASN A 17 -13.56 -9.49 -18.91
C ASN A 17 -12.66 -9.13 -17.71
N SER A 18 -13.24 -8.81 -16.55
CA SER A 18 -12.47 -8.41 -15.35
C SER A 18 -11.42 -9.45 -14.91
N GLN A 19 -11.53 -10.69 -15.37
CA GLN A 19 -10.56 -11.76 -15.13
C GLN A 19 -9.27 -11.64 -15.98
N ASP A 20 -9.26 -10.84 -17.04
CA ASP A 20 -8.09 -10.66 -17.93
C ASP A 20 -7.29 -9.39 -17.59
N LYS A 21 -7.79 -8.56 -16.66
CA LYS A 21 -7.15 -7.30 -16.30
C LYS A 21 -5.89 -7.55 -15.47
N PRO A 22 -4.74 -6.97 -15.85
CA PRO A 22 -3.52 -7.10 -15.07
C PRO A 22 -3.72 -6.59 -13.63
N THR A 23 -3.10 -7.25 -12.65
CA THR A 23 -3.12 -6.83 -11.25
C THR A 23 -1.77 -6.23 -10.86
N LEU A 24 -1.79 -4.96 -10.47
CA LEU A 24 -0.66 -4.29 -9.84
C LEU A 24 -0.67 -4.63 -8.36
N ILE A 25 0.33 -5.39 -7.90
CA ILE A 25 0.44 -5.80 -6.51
C ILE A 25 1.47 -4.90 -5.84
N TYR A 26 1.02 -4.07 -4.89
CA TYR A 26 1.88 -3.27 -4.04
C TYR A 26 2.07 -3.97 -2.70
N VAL A 27 3.32 -4.34 -2.39
CA VAL A 27 3.69 -4.92 -1.10
C VAL A 27 4.45 -3.89 -0.29
N GLY A 28 3.90 -3.49 0.85
CA GLY A 28 4.47 -2.44 1.69
C GLY A 28 4.10 -2.61 3.15
N ASP A 29 4.63 -1.71 3.98
CA ASP A 29 4.34 -1.61 5.40
C ASP A 29 4.19 -0.13 5.75
N PRO A 30 3.13 0.29 6.49
CA PRO A 30 2.93 1.70 6.83
C PRO A 30 4.08 2.29 7.65
N MET A 31 4.79 1.48 8.42
CA MET A 31 5.94 1.92 9.22
C MET A 31 7.29 1.60 8.56
N CYS A 32 7.32 1.36 7.24
CA CYS A 32 8.52 1.30 6.44
C CYS A 32 8.82 2.69 5.84
N SER A 33 9.95 3.31 6.22
CA SER A 33 10.32 4.66 5.78
C SER A 33 10.46 4.76 4.25
N TRP A 34 11.03 3.76 3.59
CA TRP A 34 11.11 3.72 2.13
C TRP A 34 9.73 3.56 1.46
N CYS A 35 8.75 2.91 2.14
CA CYS A 35 7.35 2.91 1.67
C CYS A 35 6.73 4.30 1.79
N TYR A 36 7.06 5.05 2.86
CA TYR A 36 6.64 6.44 3.01
C TYR A 36 7.28 7.34 1.95
N GLY A 37 8.59 7.22 1.73
CA GLY A 37 9.28 7.94 0.65
C GLY A 37 8.71 7.64 -0.75
N PHE A 38 8.26 6.40 -0.98
CA PHE A 38 7.69 5.98 -2.26
C PHE A 38 6.22 6.41 -2.46
N GLY A 39 5.60 7.02 -1.45
CA GLY A 39 4.17 7.35 -1.45
C GLY A 39 3.70 8.12 -2.69
N HIS A 40 4.34 9.24 -3.01
CA HIS A 40 3.97 10.03 -4.21
C HIS A 40 4.22 9.26 -5.51
N GLU A 41 5.32 8.53 -5.59
CA GLU A 41 5.67 7.79 -6.80
C GLU A 41 4.65 6.68 -7.11
N ILE A 42 4.17 5.96 -6.08
CA ILE A 42 3.16 4.91 -6.31
C ILE A 42 1.78 5.50 -6.62
N GLU A 43 1.42 6.66 -6.07
CA GLU A 43 0.19 7.37 -6.44
C GLU A 43 0.22 7.80 -7.91
N ASP A 44 1.34 8.33 -8.38
CA ASP A 44 1.54 8.71 -9.78
C ASP A 44 1.44 7.49 -10.70
N VAL A 45 2.06 6.35 -10.31
CA VAL A 45 1.94 5.08 -11.05
C VAL A 45 0.48 4.64 -11.17
N ILE A 46 -0.26 4.64 -10.05
CA ILE A 46 -1.68 4.22 -10.03
C ILE A 46 -2.52 5.17 -10.89
N THR A 47 -2.26 6.48 -10.80
CA THR A 47 -2.97 7.50 -11.56
C THR A 47 -2.72 7.35 -13.06
N GLU A 48 -1.48 7.13 -13.48
CA GLU A 48 -1.13 6.98 -14.90
C GLU A 48 -1.69 5.69 -15.51
N LEU A 49 -1.71 4.60 -14.74
CA LEU A 49 -2.27 3.32 -15.21
C LEU A 49 -3.80 3.30 -15.16
N GLY A 50 -4.41 4.07 -14.27
CA GLY A 50 -5.85 4.22 -14.16
C GLY A 50 -6.60 2.90 -14.16
N GLU A 51 -7.54 2.75 -15.10
CA GLU A 51 -8.37 1.56 -15.22
C GLU A 51 -7.69 0.39 -15.95
N ASP A 52 -6.48 0.53 -16.45
CA ASP A 52 -5.77 -0.54 -17.16
C ASP A 52 -5.30 -1.67 -16.25
N VAL A 53 -5.23 -1.43 -14.94
CA VAL A 53 -4.82 -2.40 -13.93
C VAL A 53 -5.81 -2.45 -12.76
N GLN A 54 -5.83 -3.57 -12.04
CA GLN A 54 -6.43 -3.68 -10.71
C GLN A 54 -5.35 -3.50 -9.65
N LEU A 55 -5.64 -2.79 -8.56
CA LEU A 55 -4.72 -2.66 -7.44
C LEU A 55 -4.99 -3.74 -6.39
N GLU A 56 -3.98 -4.54 -6.07
CA GLU A 56 -3.91 -5.40 -4.88
C GLU A 56 -2.87 -4.81 -3.92
N MET A 57 -3.28 -4.44 -2.71
CA MET A 57 -2.37 -4.00 -1.65
C MET A 57 -2.16 -5.13 -0.66
N VAL A 58 -0.91 -5.49 -0.40
CA VAL A 58 -0.50 -6.56 0.53
C VAL A 58 0.39 -5.96 1.61
N MET A 59 0.08 -6.24 2.87
CA MET A 59 0.92 -5.81 3.98
C MET A 59 2.11 -6.77 4.14
N GLY A 60 3.30 -6.17 4.17
CA GLY A 60 4.54 -6.94 4.18
C GLY A 60 4.97 -7.41 5.56
N GLY A 61 4.67 -6.63 6.60
CA GLY A 61 5.13 -6.89 7.97
C GLY A 61 6.64 -6.69 8.09
N LEU A 62 7.07 -5.43 8.17
CA LEU A 62 8.51 -5.09 8.27
C LEU A 62 9.11 -5.60 9.59
N ARG A 63 8.44 -5.31 10.70
CA ARG A 63 8.85 -5.66 12.07
C ARG A 63 7.62 -6.07 12.92
N PRO A 64 6.82 -7.04 12.45
CA PRO A 64 5.63 -7.44 13.19
C PRO A 64 6.03 -8.18 14.46
N TYR A 65 5.39 -7.81 15.57
CA TYR A 65 5.64 -8.40 16.90
C TYR A 65 7.08 -8.17 17.42
N ASP A 66 7.74 -7.10 16.96
CA ASP A 66 9.07 -6.73 17.46
C ASP A 66 9.00 -6.27 18.93
N THR A 67 10.15 -6.27 19.58
CA THR A 67 10.29 -5.89 21.00
C THR A 67 11.31 -4.76 21.21
N GLN A 68 11.99 -4.33 20.15
CA GLN A 68 12.93 -3.20 20.23
C GLN A 68 12.17 -1.88 20.28
N THR A 69 12.64 -0.96 21.11
CA THR A 69 12.05 0.38 21.24
C THR A 69 12.59 1.33 20.17
N MET A 70 11.88 2.44 19.95
CA MET A 70 12.34 3.51 19.07
C MET A 70 13.67 4.08 19.53
N SER A 71 13.85 4.26 20.86
CA SER A 71 15.11 4.74 21.45
C SER A 71 16.29 3.79 21.20
N ASN A 72 16.07 2.47 21.23
CA ASN A 72 17.10 1.50 20.93
C ASN A 72 17.58 1.54 19.46
N LEU A 73 16.72 2.00 18.56
CA LEU A 73 16.97 2.05 17.13
C LEU A 73 17.26 3.48 16.63
N LYS A 74 17.34 4.47 17.53
CA LYS A 74 17.36 5.88 17.21
C LYS A 74 18.42 6.24 16.17
N ASP A 75 19.67 5.90 16.41
CA ASP A 75 20.76 6.30 15.51
C ASP A 75 20.56 5.70 14.11
N PHE A 76 20.26 4.40 14.04
CA PHE A 76 19.98 3.72 12.77
C PHE A 76 18.77 4.33 12.04
N LEU A 77 17.67 4.59 12.77
CA LEU A 77 16.46 5.16 12.15
C LEU A 77 16.66 6.61 11.73
N THR A 78 17.44 7.39 12.48
CA THR A 78 17.75 8.78 12.12
C THR A 78 18.47 8.85 10.79
N ASP A 79 19.54 8.08 10.61
CA ASP A 79 20.29 8.04 9.36
C ASP A 79 19.39 7.59 8.20
N HIS A 80 18.62 6.54 8.43
CA HIS A 80 17.71 5.97 7.42
C HIS A 80 16.59 6.95 7.00
N TRP A 81 16.00 7.68 7.95
CA TRP A 81 14.96 8.67 7.64
C TRP A 81 15.53 9.90 6.94
N ASN A 82 16.77 10.28 7.24
CA ASN A 82 17.48 11.32 6.50
C ASN A 82 17.68 10.92 5.04
N ASP A 83 18.15 9.69 4.78
CA ASP A 83 18.30 9.17 3.41
C ASP A 83 16.99 9.18 2.64
N VAL A 84 15.89 8.76 3.29
CA VAL A 84 14.55 8.79 2.67
C VAL A 84 14.07 10.21 2.41
N HIS A 85 14.27 11.13 3.36
CA HIS A 85 13.95 12.55 3.18
C HIS A 85 14.71 13.14 1.99
N GLU A 86 16.01 12.91 1.90
CA GLU A 86 16.84 13.40 0.80
C GLU A 86 16.37 12.86 -0.55
N ALA A 87 16.03 11.56 -0.63
CA ALA A 87 15.62 10.93 -1.87
C ALA A 87 14.20 11.33 -2.33
N SER A 88 13.27 11.56 -1.39
CA SER A 88 11.83 11.68 -1.66
C SER A 88 11.24 13.07 -1.39
N GLY A 89 11.89 13.87 -0.54
CA GLY A 89 11.34 15.14 -0.05
C GLY A 89 10.24 14.97 1.03
N GLN A 90 9.89 13.76 1.44
CA GLN A 90 8.87 13.53 2.47
C GLN A 90 9.32 14.12 3.82
N PRO A 91 8.41 14.78 4.56
CA PRO A 91 8.73 15.36 5.87
C PRO A 91 8.84 14.30 6.95
N PHE A 92 9.81 14.47 7.86
CA PHE A 92 9.98 13.62 9.03
C PHE A 92 10.02 14.45 10.32
N GLN A 93 9.41 13.92 11.38
CA GLN A 93 9.52 14.41 12.76
C GLN A 93 10.21 13.33 13.59
N TYR A 94 11.31 13.69 14.26
CA TYR A 94 12.18 12.70 14.91
C TYR A 94 11.84 12.46 16.40
N GLY A 95 10.88 13.19 16.96
CA GLY A 95 10.54 13.13 18.38
C GLY A 95 10.12 11.74 18.86
N ILE A 96 9.49 10.94 18.02
CA ILE A 96 9.10 9.57 18.35
C ILE A 96 10.31 8.66 18.62
N LEU A 97 11.47 8.96 18.03
CA LEU A 97 12.71 8.19 18.22
C LEU A 97 13.30 8.32 19.63
N ASP A 98 12.88 9.34 20.40
CA ASP A 98 13.29 9.55 21.79
C ASP A 98 12.39 8.81 22.79
N THR A 99 11.50 7.93 22.31
CA THR A 99 10.51 7.27 23.14
C THR A 99 10.82 5.79 23.35
N GLU A 100 10.27 5.21 24.43
CA GLU A 100 10.30 3.77 24.71
C GLU A 100 9.17 3.01 23.99
N LEU A 101 8.54 3.60 22.97
CA LEU A 101 7.56 2.90 22.13
C LEU A 101 8.23 1.76 21.36
N ILE A 102 7.61 0.59 21.39
CA ILE A 102 8.09 -0.57 20.65
C ILE A 102 7.86 -0.35 19.15
N TYR A 103 8.85 -0.68 18.33
CA TYR A 103 8.74 -0.59 16.87
C TYR A 103 8.04 -1.82 16.29
N ASP A 104 6.81 -2.09 16.75
CA ASP A 104 5.95 -3.15 16.21
C ASP A 104 5.07 -2.61 15.09
N THR A 105 5.21 -3.16 13.89
CA THR A 105 4.46 -2.71 12.71
C THR A 105 3.16 -3.48 12.47
N GLU A 106 2.86 -4.51 13.28
CA GLU A 106 1.62 -5.29 13.13
C GLU A 106 0.36 -4.42 13.24
N PRO A 107 0.20 -3.52 14.24
CA PRO A 107 -1.01 -2.74 14.38
C PRO A 107 -1.30 -1.86 13.17
N SER A 108 -0.28 -1.23 12.59
CA SER A 108 -0.42 -0.38 11.40
C SER A 108 -0.83 -1.20 10.16
N CYS A 109 -0.24 -2.37 9.97
CA CYS A 109 -0.60 -3.29 8.90
C CYS A 109 -2.05 -3.78 9.03
N ARG A 110 -2.47 -4.15 10.25
CA ARG A 110 -3.85 -4.57 10.55
C ARG A 110 -4.86 -3.48 10.29
N ALA A 111 -4.55 -2.24 10.63
CA ALA A 111 -5.41 -1.09 10.35
C ALA A 111 -5.66 -0.93 8.84
N VAL A 112 -4.63 -1.04 8.01
CA VAL A 112 -4.75 -0.98 6.54
C VAL A 112 -5.55 -2.16 6.00
N MET A 113 -5.33 -3.39 6.50
CA MET A 113 -6.10 -4.58 6.12
C MET A 113 -7.60 -4.39 6.37
N ILE A 114 -7.98 -3.79 7.50
CA ILE A 114 -9.38 -3.50 7.83
C ILE A 114 -9.98 -2.51 6.83
N VAL A 115 -9.29 -1.42 6.53
CA VAL A 115 -9.79 -0.42 5.57
C VAL A 115 -9.87 -1.01 4.16
N ARG A 116 -8.91 -1.83 3.76
CA ARG A 116 -8.97 -2.56 2.49
C ARG A 116 -10.25 -3.42 2.37
N GLU A 117 -10.72 -4.01 3.48
CA GLU A 117 -11.97 -4.78 3.51
C GLU A 117 -13.20 -3.87 3.51
N LEU A 118 -13.22 -2.82 4.35
CA LEU A 118 -14.39 -1.96 4.53
C LEU A 118 -14.63 -1.01 3.35
N GLN A 119 -13.54 -0.49 2.78
CA GLN A 119 -13.60 0.54 1.73
C GLN A 119 -12.38 0.43 0.79
N PRO A 120 -12.33 -0.61 -0.08
CA PRO A 120 -11.16 -0.93 -0.90
C PRO A 120 -10.63 0.24 -1.73
N SER A 121 -11.52 1.10 -2.25
CA SER A 121 -11.15 2.24 -3.09
C SER A 121 -10.32 3.31 -2.37
N THR A 122 -10.29 3.31 -1.04
CA THR A 122 -9.58 4.31 -0.24
C THR A 122 -8.34 3.75 0.47
N VAL A 123 -8.02 2.47 0.27
CA VAL A 123 -6.95 1.79 1.01
C VAL A 123 -5.59 2.48 0.85
N MET A 124 -5.23 2.94 -0.35
CA MET A 124 -3.97 3.65 -0.58
C MET A 124 -3.94 4.99 0.16
N ALA A 125 -5.00 5.77 0.07
CA ALA A 125 -5.10 7.04 0.80
C ALA A 125 -5.06 6.84 2.32
N TYR A 126 -5.67 5.77 2.84
CA TYR A 126 -5.58 5.41 4.25
C TYR A 126 -4.14 5.03 4.65
N PHE A 127 -3.49 4.21 3.84
CA PHE A 127 -2.09 3.81 4.02
C PHE A 127 -1.18 5.04 4.16
N HIS A 128 -1.29 6.02 3.24
CA HIS A 128 -0.51 7.26 3.28
C HIS A 128 -0.83 8.14 4.50
N LYS A 129 -2.10 8.21 4.92
CA LYS A 129 -2.48 8.95 6.14
C LYS A 129 -1.87 8.32 7.40
N VAL A 130 -1.83 6.98 7.48
CA VAL A 130 -1.17 6.27 8.58
C VAL A 130 0.34 6.56 8.59
N GLN A 131 0.98 6.56 7.44
CA GLN A 131 2.39 6.93 7.29
C GLN A 131 2.64 8.37 7.75
N THR A 132 1.85 9.32 7.29
CA THR A 132 1.95 10.73 7.68
C THR A 132 1.79 10.91 9.20
N ALA A 133 0.79 10.25 9.79
CA ALA A 133 0.56 10.28 11.23
C ALA A 133 1.79 9.80 12.02
N PHE A 134 2.45 8.76 11.56
CA PHE A 134 3.64 8.22 12.22
C PHE A 134 4.88 9.09 11.95
N TYR A 135 5.23 9.33 10.67
CA TYR A 135 6.48 9.96 10.28
C TYR A 135 6.50 11.48 10.42
N ALA A 136 5.40 12.15 10.11
CA ALA A 136 5.34 13.61 10.08
C ALA A 136 4.62 14.23 11.29
N GLU A 137 3.84 13.45 12.06
CA GLU A 137 3.05 13.97 13.17
C GLU A 137 3.42 13.35 14.53
N ASN A 138 4.39 12.44 14.59
CA ASN A 138 4.81 11.70 15.79
C ASN A 138 3.64 11.02 16.54
N LYS A 139 2.60 10.55 15.82
CA LYS A 139 1.48 9.85 16.44
C LYS A 139 1.91 8.48 16.94
N ASN A 140 1.42 8.14 18.14
CA ASN A 140 1.71 6.85 18.75
C ASN A 140 1.05 5.69 17.96
N PRO A 141 1.84 4.74 17.41
CA PRO A 141 1.35 3.63 16.60
C PRO A 141 0.71 2.50 17.42
N HIS A 142 0.70 2.60 18.76
CA HIS A 142 0.07 1.63 19.66
C HIS A 142 -1.32 2.04 20.12
N LEU A 143 -1.77 3.24 19.78
CA LEU A 143 -3.10 3.72 20.17
C LEU A 143 -4.12 3.42 19.08
N THR A 144 -5.15 2.65 19.39
CA THR A 144 -6.29 2.38 18.51
C THR A 144 -6.88 3.66 17.92
N ASN A 145 -6.93 4.73 18.72
CA ASN A 145 -7.45 6.02 18.26
C ASN A 145 -6.63 6.65 17.14
N THR A 146 -5.31 6.43 17.08
CA THR A 146 -4.47 6.90 15.96
C THR A 146 -5.04 6.43 14.63
N TYR A 147 -5.43 5.18 14.53
CA TYR A 147 -5.97 4.57 13.32
C TYR A 147 -7.46 4.86 13.10
N ALA A 148 -8.23 4.84 14.19
CA ALA A 148 -9.67 5.08 14.14
C ALA A 148 -10.00 6.52 13.72
N ASP A 149 -9.24 7.52 14.18
CA ASP A 149 -9.43 8.92 13.81
C ASP A 149 -9.18 9.13 12.30
N ILE A 150 -8.16 8.46 11.75
CA ILE A 150 -7.89 8.46 10.31
C ILE A 150 -9.06 7.81 9.55
N ALA A 151 -9.54 6.65 10.00
CA ALA A 151 -10.66 5.95 9.38
C ALA A 151 -11.94 6.81 9.36
N VAL A 152 -12.25 7.48 10.48
CA VAL A 152 -13.38 8.43 10.58
C VAL A 152 -13.22 9.60 9.61
N SER A 153 -12.00 10.14 9.44
CA SER A 153 -11.74 11.22 8.48
C SER A 153 -12.03 10.81 7.02
N MET A 154 -12.15 9.52 6.77
CA MET A 154 -12.46 8.92 5.48
C MET A 154 -13.87 8.31 5.41
N SER A 155 -14.75 8.72 6.33
CA SER A 155 -16.15 8.30 6.41
C SER A 155 -16.35 6.81 6.74
N ILE A 156 -15.37 6.18 7.38
CA ILE A 156 -15.51 4.82 7.92
C ILE A 156 -16.05 4.93 9.34
N ASP A 157 -17.07 4.12 9.64
CA ASP A 157 -17.69 4.10 10.96
C ASP A 157 -16.69 3.68 12.05
N ARG A 158 -16.57 4.51 13.11
CA ARG A 158 -15.59 4.29 14.19
C ARG A 158 -15.82 2.99 14.91
N GLU A 159 -17.06 2.68 15.28
CA GLU A 159 -17.39 1.49 16.07
C GLU A 159 -17.05 0.23 15.29
N THR A 160 -17.43 0.19 14.01
CA THR A 160 -17.10 -0.91 13.10
C THR A 160 -15.59 -1.10 12.97
N PHE A 161 -14.84 -0.01 12.77
CA PHE A 161 -13.38 -0.08 12.67
C PHE A 161 -12.73 -0.59 13.97
N VAL A 162 -13.09 0.01 15.12
CA VAL A 162 -12.51 -0.34 16.43
C VAL A 162 -12.83 -1.79 16.81
N ASN A 163 -14.08 -2.24 16.59
CA ASN A 163 -14.48 -3.62 16.88
C ASN A 163 -13.65 -4.63 16.08
N LYS A 164 -13.40 -4.35 14.78
CA LYS A 164 -12.53 -5.19 13.94
C LYS A 164 -11.08 -5.10 14.43
N PHE A 165 -10.57 -3.90 14.68
CA PHE A 165 -9.17 -3.67 15.07
C PHE A 165 -8.79 -4.39 16.37
N GLU A 166 -9.68 -4.40 17.36
CA GLU A 166 -9.42 -5.06 18.66
C GLU A 166 -9.73 -6.56 18.64
N SER A 167 -10.42 -7.06 17.64
CA SER A 167 -10.82 -8.46 17.60
C SER A 167 -9.64 -9.42 17.45
N LYS A 168 -9.78 -10.60 18.03
CA LYS A 168 -8.80 -11.70 17.87
C LYS A 168 -8.71 -12.18 16.42
N GLU A 169 -9.81 -12.11 15.69
CA GLU A 169 -9.89 -12.51 14.29
C GLU A 169 -8.94 -11.68 13.42
N TYR A 170 -9.01 -10.34 13.52
CA TYR A 170 -8.17 -9.45 12.72
C TYR A 170 -6.70 -9.46 13.18
N LYS A 171 -6.44 -9.60 14.50
CA LYS A 171 -5.09 -9.82 15.04
C LYS A 171 -4.44 -11.11 14.52
N ALA A 172 -5.24 -12.14 14.27
CA ALA A 172 -4.75 -13.36 13.63
C ALA A 172 -4.71 -13.26 12.10
N GLY A 173 -5.71 -12.59 11.51
CA GLY A 173 -5.93 -12.49 10.06
C GLY A 173 -4.82 -11.77 9.31
N ILE A 174 -4.18 -10.76 9.92
CA ILE A 174 -3.09 -10.01 9.27
C ILE A 174 -1.89 -10.90 8.90
N LYS A 175 -1.71 -12.03 9.58
CA LYS A 175 -0.66 -13.01 9.24
C LYS A 175 -0.82 -13.59 7.83
N ASN A 176 -2.03 -13.61 7.29
CA ASN A 176 -2.29 -14.06 5.93
C ASN A 176 -1.65 -13.11 4.89
N ASP A 177 -1.63 -11.80 5.18
CA ASP A 177 -0.94 -10.82 4.34
C ASP A 177 0.57 -11.03 4.37
N PHE A 178 1.14 -11.23 5.56
CA PHE A 178 2.57 -11.51 5.71
C PHE A 178 2.96 -12.81 4.99
N LEU A 179 2.12 -13.85 5.09
CA LEU A 179 2.30 -15.09 4.35
C LEU A 179 2.17 -14.86 2.83
N ARG A 180 1.21 -14.03 2.40
CA ARG A 180 1.04 -13.67 0.98
C ARG A 180 2.28 -12.97 0.43
N ALA A 181 2.85 -12.00 1.15
CA ALA A 181 4.08 -11.34 0.78
C ALA A 181 5.24 -12.34 0.67
N TYR A 182 5.34 -13.27 1.62
CA TYR A 182 6.33 -14.35 1.59
C TYR A 182 6.17 -15.26 0.38
N GLN A 183 4.93 -15.66 0.02
CA GLN A 183 4.63 -16.50 -1.16
C GLN A 183 4.92 -15.78 -2.48
N LEU A 184 4.81 -14.45 -2.50
CA LEU A 184 5.22 -13.61 -3.63
C LEU A 184 6.74 -13.42 -3.70
N GLU A 185 7.51 -14.09 -2.82
CA GLU A 185 8.96 -13.99 -2.70
C GLU A 185 9.48 -12.57 -2.38
N VAL A 186 8.60 -11.69 -1.86
CA VAL A 186 8.98 -10.35 -1.45
C VAL A 186 9.73 -10.39 -0.11
N ARG A 187 10.89 -9.74 -0.04
CA ARG A 187 11.77 -9.71 1.12
C ARG A 187 12.20 -8.30 1.53
N SER A 188 11.80 -7.31 0.76
CA SER A 188 12.08 -5.90 1.03
C SER A 188 10.90 -5.03 0.62
N PHE A 189 10.76 -3.86 1.24
CA PHE A 189 9.67 -2.93 0.99
C PHE A 189 10.20 -1.53 0.65
N PRO A 190 9.47 -0.79 -0.22
CA PRO A 190 8.32 -1.22 -1.02
C PRO A 190 8.73 -2.21 -2.12
N THR A 191 7.81 -3.08 -2.54
CA THR A 191 7.96 -3.88 -3.77
C THR A 191 6.67 -3.81 -4.58
N VAL A 192 6.80 -3.58 -5.88
CA VAL A 192 5.70 -3.56 -6.85
C VAL A 192 5.86 -4.75 -7.77
N LEU A 193 4.80 -5.54 -7.91
CA LEU A 193 4.72 -6.64 -8.85
C LEU A 193 3.56 -6.42 -9.82
N LEU A 194 3.65 -7.02 -10.99
CA LEU A 194 2.56 -7.10 -11.95
C LEU A 194 2.20 -8.55 -12.21
N SER A 195 0.94 -8.90 -11.97
CA SER A 195 0.37 -10.19 -12.34
C SER A 195 -0.44 -10.02 -13.63
N ALA A 196 0.00 -10.65 -14.72
CA ALA A 196 -0.64 -10.60 -16.01
C ALA A 196 -0.44 -11.91 -16.77
N LYS A 197 -1.43 -12.34 -17.54
CA LYS A 197 -1.36 -13.55 -18.38
C LYS A 197 -0.89 -14.80 -17.59
N GLY A 198 -1.32 -14.94 -16.32
CA GLY A 198 -0.95 -16.07 -15.45
C GLY A 198 0.48 -16.05 -14.91
N LYS A 199 1.22 -14.95 -15.06
CA LYS A 199 2.59 -14.77 -14.54
C LYS A 199 2.66 -13.54 -13.67
N THR A 200 3.42 -13.63 -12.58
CA THR A 200 3.73 -12.50 -11.70
C THR A 200 5.20 -12.16 -11.84
N LYS A 201 5.50 -10.88 -12.07
CA LYS A 201 6.87 -10.35 -12.22
C LYS A 201 7.07 -9.17 -11.31
N VAL A 202 8.26 -9.07 -10.71
CA VAL A 202 8.68 -7.86 -9.98
C VAL A 202 8.91 -6.73 -11.00
N VAL A 203 8.27 -5.59 -10.75
CA VAL A 203 8.39 -4.37 -11.55
C VAL A 203 9.38 -3.40 -10.92
N SER A 204 9.31 -3.27 -9.58
CA SER A 204 10.21 -2.44 -8.79
C SER A 204 10.41 -3.06 -7.41
N ALA A 205 11.63 -3.00 -6.88
CA ALA A 205 11.98 -3.35 -5.51
C ALA A 205 12.77 -2.19 -4.91
N GLY A 206 12.28 -1.65 -3.76
CA GLY A 206 12.77 -0.41 -3.16
C GLY A 206 12.23 0.84 -3.85
N TYR A 207 12.73 2.01 -3.41
CA TYR A 207 12.36 3.31 -3.95
C TYR A 207 12.74 3.43 -5.44
N SER A 208 11.81 3.95 -6.24
CA SER A 208 12.02 4.17 -7.69
C SER A 208 11.09 5.29 -8.17
N LYS A 209 11.52 6.06 -9.16
CA LYS A 209 10.66 7.08 -9.77
C LYS A 209 9.50 6.44 -10.54
N ALA A 210 8.32 7.07 -10.47
CA ALA A 210 7.08 6.59 -11.09
C ALA A 210 7.26 6.28 -12.58
N GLU A 211 7.91 7.17 -13.34
CA GLU A 211 8.18 6.99 -14.76
C GLU A 211 8.89 5.66 -15.09
N LYS A 212 9.88 5.28 -14.26
CA LYS A 212 10.60 4.02 -14.43
C LYS A 212 9.70 2.81 -14.15
N VAL A 213 8.88 2.89 -13.11
CA VAL A 213 7.92 1.83 -12.73
C VAL A 213 6.91 1.63 -13.85
N VAL A 214 6.29 2.71 -14.34
CA VAL A 214 5.32 2.70 -15.45
C VAL A 214 5.95 2.13 -16.72
N THR A 215 7.17 2.55 -17.06
CA THR A 215 7.90 2.03 -18.21
C THR A 215 8.08 0.51 -18.13
N ASN A 216 8.44 0.00 -16.95
CA ASN A 216 8.59 -1.45 -16.75
C ASN A 216 7.26 -2.20 -16.86
N ILE A 217 6.18 -1.62 -16.34
CA ILE A 217 4.82 -2.18 -16.44
C ILE A 217 4.37 -2.25 -17.89
N LYS A 218 4.50 -1.14 -18.65
CA LYS A 218 4.09 -1.07 -20.06
C LYS A 218 4.84 -2.09 -20.93
N LYS A 219 6.11 -2.36 -20.65
CA LYS A 219 6.87 -3.42 -21.33
C LYS A 219 6.28 -4.82 -21.07
N ILE A 220 5.88 -5.11 -19.84
CA ILE A 220 5.35 -6.43 -19.47
C ILE A 220 3.94 -6.64 -20.06
N ILE A 221 3.12 -5.58 -20.13
CA ILE A 221 1.76 -5.66 -20.71
C ILE A 221 1.81 -5.76 -22.22
N GLY A 222 2.78 -5.06 -22.86
CA GLY A 222 2.94 -5.03 -24.32
C GLY A 222 3.56 -6.28 -24.92
N ASP A 223 4.24 -7.10 -24.11
CA ASP A 223 4.77 -8.42 -24.47
C ASP A 223 3.67 -9.50 -24.35
#